data_2c4a7bfae87f6fcd34a7076a33e9bdf1
#
_entry.id   2c4a7bfae87f6fcd34a7076a33e9bdf1
#
_cell.length_a   1.000
_cell.length_b   1.000
_cell.length_c   1.000
_cell.angle_alpha   90.00
_cell.angle_beta   90.00
_cell.angle_gamma   90.00
#
_symmetry.space_group_name_H-M   'P 1'
#
loop_
_entity.id
_entity.type
_entity.pdbx_description
1 polymer ?
#
loop_
_entity_poly.entity_id
_entity_poly.type
_entity_poly.pdbx_seq_one_letter_code
_entity_poly.pdbx_strand_id
1 'polypeptide(L)'
;MGSLRVLLLGASMGAGHDAVSGELARRLRARGAATELCDVLTLLPPGTGPALRAFYRGTVRHAPALYAAIYALFLSPGDGHRPGSAPLAATARARLLRRVRAFRPDLLVPTFHLAAQITGRLRAEGVLSVPSSVFVTDFAVHRGWLHPGNDLYVCLTAQGAEAARAATGRPAAVSGPVVAPEFHRVAGPHPHAPEPGPPPVLLSTGAWGVGTRTVRTARLLAAHGCRPVLLCGRDERLRRRAARVPGAVALGWTDDMAGLMGAARLLVDNAAGQTAVQALAAGVPVLAWRPLPGHGRDGARSMAAAGLSTYAHDPDDLLAGVRRLLRPGPVRTCQVERGRAAFVADAAELLTRPPG
;
A
#
# COMPACT_ATOMS: atom_id res chain seq x y z
N MET A 1 -30.51 -11.93 -14.78
CA MET A 1 -29.42 -12.32 -13.84
C MET A 1 -29.27 -11.20 -12.82
N GLY A 2 -29.27 -11.51 -11.52
CA GLY A 2 -29.08 -10.48 -10.49
C GLY A 2 -27.69 -9.87 -10.58
N SER A 3 -27.52 -8.61 -10.13
CA SER A 3 -26.21 -7.95 -10.01
C SER A 3 -25.31 -8.72 -9.05
N LEU A 4 -24.05 -8.98 -9.43
CA LEU A 4 -23.04 -9.61 -8.57
C LEU A 4 -22.85 -8.78 -7.27
N ARG A 5 -22.94 -9.40 -6.13
CA ARG A 5 -22.82 -8.76 -4.80
C ARG A 5 -21.44 -9.04 -4.21
N VAL A 6 -20.64 -8.03 -4.03
CA VAL A 6 -19.24 -8.15 -3.57
C VAL A 6 -19.06 -7.45 -2.24
N LEU A 7 -18.63 -8.21 -1.22
CA LEU A 7 -18.26 -7.67 0.09
C LEU A 7 -16.74 -7.51 0.16
N LEU A 8 -16.26 -6.25 0.15
CA LEU A 8 -14.86 -5.94 0.33
C LEU A 8 -14.53 -5.84 1.82
N LEU A 9 -13.48 -6.54 2.25
CA LEU A 9 -13.04 -6.62 3.65
C LEU A 9 -11.68 -5.93 3.79
N GLY A 10 -11.71 -4.63 4.06
CA GLY A 10 -10.53 -3.81 4.29
C GLY A 10 -10.22 -3.62 5.76
N ALA A 11 -9.25 -2.75 6.06
CA ALA A 11 -8.98 -2.26 7.40
C ALA A 11 -8.50 -0.81 7.36
N SER A 12 -9.11 0.03 8.18
CA SER A 12 -8.70 1.44 8.34
C SER A 12 -7.40 1.54 9.16
N MET A 13 -6.35 0.84 8.71
CA MET A 13 -5.01 0.84 9.30
C MET A 13 -4.09 1.90 8.66
N GLY A 14 -4.64 2.72 7.78
CA GLY A 14 -3.96 3.81 7.07
C GLY A 14 -4.70 4.17 5.80
N ALA A 15 -4.57 5.42 5.34
CA ALA A 15 -5.29 5.94 4.18
C ALA A 15 -5.04 5.13 2.88
N GLY A 16 -3.89 4.43 2.79
CA GLY A 16 -3.56 3.61 1.61
C GLY A 16 -4.51 2.42 1.42
N HIS A 17 -4.81 1.67 2.49
CA HIS A 17 -5.75 0.55 2.43
C HIS A 17 -7.18 1.01 2.10
N ASP A 18 -7.59 2.13 2.70
CA ASP A 18 -8.91 2.72 2.42
C ASP A 18 -9.03 3.15 0.95
N ALA A 19 -7.98 3.78 0.40
CA ALA A 19 -7.93 4.19 -1.00
C ALA A 19 -8.02 3.00 -1.97
N VAL A 20 -7.29 1.92 -1.72
CA VAL A 20 -7.34 0.70 -2.56
C VAL A 20 -8.71 0.05 -2.50
N SER A 21 -9.28 -0.13 -1.30
CA SER A 21 -10.61 -0.74 -1.14
C SER A 21 -11.70 0.10 -1.79
N GLY A 22 -11.62 1.43 -1.67
CA GLY A 22 -12.53 2.38 -2.30
C GLY A 22 -12.45 2.34 -3.83
N GLU A 23 -11.25 2.32 -4.40
CA GLU A 23 -11.06 2.25 -5.84
C GLU A 23 -11.50 0.90 -6.43
N LEU A 24 -11.22 -0.22 -5.76
CA LEU A 24 -11.74 -1.53 -6.16
C LEU A 24 -13.28 -1.54 -6.13
N ALA A 25 -13.92 -0.99 -5.10
CA ALA A 25 -15.36 -0.87 -5.02
C ALA A 25 -15.92 -0.02 -6.16
N ARG A 26 -15.26 1.10 -6.50
CA ARG A 26 -15.65 1.96 -7.63
C ARG A 26 -15.57 1.20 -8.97
N ARG A 27 -14.48 0.45 -9.21
CA ARG A 27 -14.29 -0.36 -10.44
C ARG A 27 -15.34 -1.47 -10.54
N LEU A 28 -15.60 -2.17 -9.44
CA LEU A 28 -16.62 -3.23 -9.40
C LEU A 28 -18.02 -2.68 -9.69
N ARG A 29 -18.38 -1.51 -9.10
CA ARG A 29 -19.66 -0.83 -9.39
C ARG A 29 -19.78 -0.41 -10.85
N ALA A 30 -18.71 0.11 -11.44
CA ALA A 30 -18.66 0.46 -12.86
C ALA A 30 -18.89 -0.76 -13.78
N ARG A 31 -18.66 -1.98 -13.27
CA ARG A 31 -18.94 -3.25 -13.96
C ARG A 31 -20.32 -3.84 -13.59
N GLY A 32 -21.17 -3.08 -12.91
CA GLY A 32 -22.53 -3.47 -12.54
C GLY A 32 -22.65 -4.28 -11.25
N ALA A 33 -21.57 -4.43 -10.46
CA ALA A 33 -21.65 -5.13 -9.17
C ALA A 33 -22.20 -4.24 -8.05
N ALA A 34 -23.03 -4.82 -7.18
CA ALA A 34 -23.39 -4.22 -5.90
C ALA A 34 -22.26 -4.45 -4.89
N THR A 35 -21.70 -3.39 -4.33
CA THR A 35 -20.56 -3.52 -3.43
C THR A 35 -20.83 -2.94 -2.04
N GLU A 36 -20.29 -3.60 -1.03
CA GLU A 36 -20.27 -3.12 0.34
C GLU A 36 -18.83 -3.16 0.88
N LEU A 37 -18.41 -2.09 1.58
CA LEU A 37 -17.12 -1.99 2.26
C LEU A 37 -17.31 -2.30 3.75
N CYS A 38 -16.51 -3.21 4.27
CA CYS A 38 -16.51 -3.56 5.68
C CYS A 38 -15.09 -3.43 6.25
N ASP A 39 -14.94 -2.58 7.27
CA ASP A 39 -13.69 -2.50 8.05
C ASP A 39 -13.61 -3.72 8.97
N VAL A 40 -12.66 -4.62 8.71
CA VAL A 40 -12.47 -5.85 9.50
C VAL A 40 -12.18 -5.57 10.97
N LEU A 41 -11.66 -4.39 11.32
CA LEU A 41 -11.43 -3.98 12.71
C LEU A 41 -12.73 -3.83 13.49
N THR A 42 -13.85 -3.53 12.82
CA THR A 42 -15.18 -3.44 13.45
C THR A 42 -15.79 -4.82 13.74
N LEU A 43 -15.25 -5.87 13.12
CA LEU A 43 -15.65 -7.25 13.37
C LEU A 43 -14.99 -7.83 14.63
N LEU A 44 -13.96 -7.19 15.16
CA LEU A 44 -13.29 -7.57 16.40
C LEU A 44 -14.14 -7.20 17.63
N PRO A 45 -13.86 -7.76 18.82
CA PRO A 45 -14.53 -7.34 20.05
C PRO A 45 -14.46 -5.82 20.27
N PRO A 46 -15.46 -5.22 20.96
CA PRO A 46 -15.46 -3.80 21.24
C PRO A 46 -14.13 -3.31 21.82
N GLY A 47 -13.62 -2.18 21.32
CA GLY A 47 -12.34 -1.60 21.75
C GLY A 47 -11.09 -2.24 21.13
N THR A 48 -11.12 -3.50 20.66
CA THR A 48 -9.95 -4.18 20.11
C THR A 48 -9.43 -3.53 18.82
N GLY A 49 -10.32 -3.17 17.88
CA GLY A 49 -9.93 -2.53 16.63
C GLY A 49 -9.21 -1.19 16.84
N PRO A 50 -9.78 -0.23 17.60
CA PRO A 50 -9.09 1.00 17.97
C PRO A 50 -7.76 0.76 18.71
N ALA A 51 -7.71 -0.20 19.64
CA ALA A 51 -6.50 -0.55 20.38
C ALA A 51 -5.41 -1.09 19.46
N LEU A 52 -5.75 -1.99 18.51
CA LEU A 52 -4.82 -2.52 17.51
C LEU A 52 -4.27 -1.43 16.62
N ARG A 53 -5.10 -0.49 16.17
CA ARG A 53 -4.69 0.67 15.37
C ARG A 53 -3.75 1.58 16.16
N ALA A 54 -4.08 1.87 17.43
CA ALA A 54 -3.26 2.70 18.29
C ALA A 54 -1.91 2.03 18.59
N PHE A 55 -1.90 0.72 18.87
CA PHE A 55 -0.71 -0.08 19.08
C PHE A 55 0.20 -0.08 17.85
N TYR A 56 -0.35 -0.38 16.67
CA TYR A 56 0.40 -0.36 15.41
C TYR A 56 1.02 1.02 15.16
N ARG A 57 0.21 2.09 15.24
CA ARG A 57 0.71 3.45 15.06
C ARG A 57 1.78 3.83 16.08
N GLY A 58 1.60 3.43 17.33
CA GLY A 58 2.55 3.68 18.41
C GLY A 58 3.88 2.96 18.19
N THR A 59 3.84 1.67 17.86
CA THR A 59 5.05 0.86 17.64
C THR A 59 5.83 1.30 16.42
N VAL A 60 5.17 1.52 15.28
CA VAL A 60 5.85 1.99 14.06
C VAL A 60 6.49 3.37 14.26
N ARG A 61 5.87 4.24 15.06
CA ARG A 61 6.34 5.60 15.29
C ARG A 61 7.41 5.71 16.37
N HIS A 62 7.25 5.00 17.49
CA HIS A 62 8.06 5.20 18.69
C HIS A 62 8.96 4.01 19.04
N ALA A 63 8.64 2.81 18.56
CA ALA A 63 9.37 1.58 18.82
C ALA A 63 9.56 0.73 17.56
N PRO A 64 10.20 1.27 16.48
CA PRO A 64 10.32 0.58 15.21
C PRO A 64 11.06 -0.76 15.31
N ALA A 65 11.98 -0.94 16.27
CA ALA A 65 12.63 -2.21 16.52
C ALA A 65 11.66 -3.27 17.05
N LEU A 66 10.74 -2.88 17.95
CA LEU A 66 9.68 -3.76 18.45
C LEU A 66 8.75 -4.19 17.30
N TYR A 67 8.36 -3.24 16.44
CA TYR A 67 7.56 -3.58 15.25
C TYR A 67 8.31 -4.54 14.32
N ALA A 68 9.62 -4.33 14.09
CA ALA A 68 10.45 -5.25 13.31
C ALA A 68 10.47 -6.66 13.89
N ALA A 69 10.58 -6.79 15.21
CA ALA A 69 10.55 -8.09 15.89
C ALA A 69 9.18 -8.78 15.77
N ILE A 70 8.08 -8.05 15.96
CA ILE A 70 6.72 -8.56 15.76
C ILE A 70 6.54 -9.02 14.32
N TYR A 71 6.96 -8.22 13.35
CA TYR A 71 6.87 -8.59 11.95
C TYR A 71 7.68 -9.85 11.64
N ALA A 72 8.92 -9.92 12.11
CA ALA A 72 9.79 -11.09 11.90
C ALA A 72 9.19 -12.37 12.50
N LEU A 73 8.61 -12.29 13.69
CA LEU A 73 8.03 -13.46 14.36
C LEU A 73 6.71 -13.92 13.74
N PHE A 74 5.85 -12.97 13.32
CA PHE A 74 4.46 -13.30 13.00
C PHE A 74 4.09 -13.13 11.53
N LEU A 75 4.83 -12.32 10.76
CA LEU A 75 4.43 -11.95 9.40
C LEU A 75 5.48 -12.25 8.32
N SER A 76 6.78 -12.31 8.65
CA SER A 76 7.83 -12.61 7.65
C SER A 76 7.54 -13.87 6.85
N PRO A 77 7.96 -13.93 5.57
CA PRO A 77 7.95 -15.17 4.79
C PRO A 77 8.71 -16.29 5.51
N GLY A 78 8.23 -17.52 5.44
CA GLY A 78 8.86 -18.70 6.05
C GLY A 78 7.90 -19.88 6.18
N ASP A 79 8.42 -21.07 6.40
CA ASP A 79 7.71 -22.36 6.34
C ASP A 79 6.73 -22.64 7.50
N GLY A 80 6.48 -21.69 8.35
CA GLY A 80 5.63 -21.86 9.53
C GLY A 80 4.14 -21.65 9.28
N HIS A 81 3.33 -22.68 9.51
CA HIS A 81 1.86 -22.69 9.38
C HIS A 81 1.08 -21.86 10.44
N ARG A 82 1.73 -21.00 11.22
CA ARG A 82 1.05 -20.23 12.28
C ARG A 82 1.07 -18.73 11.98
N PRO A 83 0.04 -18.21 11.30
CA PRO A 83 -0.14 -16.76 11.30
C PRO A 83 -0.49 -16.31 12.72
N GLY A 84 0.27 -15.36 13.25
CA GLY A 84 0.02 -14.79 14.58
C GLY A 84 -1.32 -14.07 14.74
N SER A 85 -2.08 -13.94 13.67
CA SER A 85 -3.44 -13.38 13.63
C SER A 85 -4.55 -14.41 13.93
N ALA A 86 -4.24 -15.71 14.07
CA ALA A 86 -5.23 -16.74 14.27
C ALA A 86 -6.20 -16.51 15.48
N PRO A 87 -5.74 -16.05 16.65
CA PRO A 87 -6.64 -15.73 17.76
C PRO A 87 -7.59 -14.57 17.43
N LEU A 88 -7.11 -13.52 16.79
CA LEU A 88 -7.93 -12.39 16.37
C LEU A 88 -8.94 -12.78 15.29
N ALA A 89 -8.54 -13.62 14.35
CA ALA A 89 -9.43 -14.16 13.32
C ALA A 89 -10.61 -14.91 13.92
N ALA A 90 -10.38 -15.72 14.95
CA ALA A 90 -11.46 -16.45 15.64
C ALA A 90 -12.50 -15.50 16.27
N THR A 91 -12.09 -14.37 16.83
CA THR A 91 -13.01 -13.43 17.49
C THR A 91 -13.92 -12.68 16.52
N ALA A 92 -13.53 -12.55 15.24
CA ALA A 92 -14.32 -11.89 14.19
C ALA A 92 -15.44 -12.77 13.62
N ARG A 93 -15.39 -14.10 13.81
CA ARG A 93 -16.28 -15.10 13.20
C ARG A 93 -17.76 -14.72 13.24
N ALA A 94 -18.32 -14.54 14.43
CA ALA A 94 -19.75 -14.33 14.60
C ALA A 94 -20.24 -13.03 13.91
N ARG A 95 -19.42 -11.96 13.95
CA ARG A 95 -19.76 -10.67 13.33
C ARG A 95 -19.64 -10.72 11.81
N LEU A 96 -18.62 -11.37 11.27
CA LEU A 96 -18.52 -11.58 9.83
C LEU A 96 -19.68 -12.40 9.29
N LEU A 97 -20.05 -13.52 9.92
CA LEU A 97 -21.18 -14.33 9.49
C LEU A 97 -22.51 -13.58 9.53
N ARG A 98 -22.73 -12.72 10.53
CA ARG A 98 -23.92 -11.84 10.54
C ARG A 98 -23.90 -10.87 9.35
N ARG A 99 -22.75 -10.27 9.03
CA ARG A 99 -22.60 -9.36 7.89
C ARG A 99 -22.86 -10.07 6.56
N VAL A 100 -22.30 -11.26 6.39
CA VAL A 100 -22.52 -12.09 5.21
C VAL A 100 -24.02 -12.46 5.05
N ARG A 101 -24.70 -12.84 6.14
CA ARG A 101 -26.15 -13.11 6.07
C ARG A 101 -26.99 -11.90 5.72
N ALA A 102 -26.61 -10.71 6.23
CA ALA A 102 -27.34 -9.47 5.96
C ALA A 102 -27.13 -8.98 4.53
N PHE A 103 -25.88 -8.95 4.05
CA PHE A 103 -25.55 -8.46 2.71
C PHE A 103 -25.75 -9.53 1.62
N ARG A 104 -25.67 -10.82 1.94
CA ARG A 104 -25.73 -11.96 1.00
C ARG A 104 -24.79 -11.79 -0.18
N PRO A 105 -23.47 -11.68 0.04
CA PRO A 105 -22.51 -11.53 -1.03
C PRO A 105 -22.37 -12.82 -1.84
N ASP A 106 -22.12 -12.68 -3.14
CA ASP A 106 -21.70 -13.76 -4.04
C ASP A 106 -20.18 -13.96 -4.00
N LEU A 107 -19.43 -12.91 -3.55
CA LEU A 107 -17.98 -12.91 -3.48
C LEU A 107 -17.48 -12.07 -2.29
N LEU A 108 -16.48 -12.58 -1.59
CA LEU A 108 -15.69 -11.83 -0.60
C LEU A 108 -14.37 -11.39 -1.22
N VAL A 109 -13.98 -10.13 -0.99
CA VAL A 109 -12.71 -9.58 -1.45
C VAL A 109 -11.92 -9.02 -0.27
N PRO A 110 -11.09 -9.83 0.42
CA PRO A 110 -10.14 -9.33 1.39
C PRO A 110 -9.09 -8.41 0.73
N THR A 111 -8.95 -7.19 1.25
CA THR A 111 -7.94 -6.20 0.86
C THR A 111 -6.99 -5.86 2.01
N PHE A 112 -7.04 -6.66 3.07
CA PHE A 112 -6.18 -6.57 4.23
C PHE A 112 -5.84 -7.97 4.76
N HIS A 113 -4.63 -8.18 5.19
CA HIS A 113 -4.11 -9.51 5.56
C HIS A 113 -4.91 -10.19 6.68
N LEU A 114 -5.39 -9.46 7.71
CA LEU A 114 -6.25 -10.05 8.74
C LEU A 114 -7.59 -10.53 8.15
N ALA A 115 -8.16 -9.81 7.20
CA ALA A 115 -9.37 -10.23 6.50
C ALA A 115 -9.14 -11.53 5.71
N ALA A 116 -7.99 -11.65 5.01
CA ALA A 116 -7.62 -12.86 4.29
C ALA A 116 -7.46 -14.07 5.22
N GLN A 117 -6.93 -13.86 6.43
CA GLN A 117 -6.86 -14.93 7.45
C GLN A 117 -8.25 -15.34 7.98
N ILE A 118 -9.13 -14.36 8.22
CA ILE A 118 -10.50 -14.64 8.71
C ILE A 118 -11.30 -15.43 7.67
N THR A 119 -11.33 -14.95 6.43
CA THR A 119 -12.08 -15.60 5.34
C THR A 119 -11.53 -16.99 5.03
N GLY A 120 -10.21 -17.10 4.86
CA GLY A 120 -9.55 -18.37 4.59
C GLY A 120 -9.79 -19.41 5.66
N ARG A 121 -9.70 -19.03 6.94
CA ARG A 121 -9.98 -19.92 8.06
C ARG A 121 -11.42 -20.39 8.07
N LEU A 122 -12.40 -19.49 7.98
CA LEU A 122 -13.83 -19.86 8.03
C LEU A 122 -14.26 -20.73 6.84
N ARG A 123 -13.61 -20.54 5.68
CA ARG A 123 -13.82 -21.39 4.51
C ARG A 123 -13.21 -22.78 4.71
N ALA A 124 -11.97 -22.86 5.23
CA ALA A 124 -11.33 -24.14 5.54
C ALA A 124 -12.08 -24.96 6.61
N GLU A 125 -12.76 -24.27 7.54
CA GLU A 125 -13.64 -24.88 8.55
C GLU A 125 -15.03 -25.27 7.99
N GLY A 126 -15.32 -25.00 6.70
CA GLY A 126 -16.63 -25.27 6.09
C GLY A 126 -17.78 -24.39 6.59
N VAL A 127 -17.47 -23.34 7.37
CA VAL A 127 -18.46 -22.43 7.98
C VAL A 127 -18.91 -21.34 7.02
N LEU A 128 -18.06 -20.99 6.06
CA LEU A 128 -18.27 -19.96 5.06
C LEU A 128 -18.18 -20.57 3.66
N SER A 129 -19.32 -20.63 2.95
CA SER A 129 -19.38 -21.18 1.59
C SER A 129 -19.09 -20.14 0.49
N VAL A 130 -19.26 -18.84 0.79
CA VAL A 130 -19.05 -17.77 -0.18
C VAL A 130 -17.59 -17.75 -0.66
N PRO A 131 -17.33 -17.72 -1.99
CA PRO A 131 -15.98 -17.61 -2.54
C PRO A 131 -15.21 -16.41 -2.01
N SER A 132 -13.87 -16.53 -1.91
CA SER A 132 -12.99 -15.49 -1.39
C SER A 132 -11.78 -15.26 -2.30
N SER A 133 -11.73 -14.11 -2.98
CA SER A 133 -10.62 -13.67 -3.83
C SER A 133 -9.84 -12.57 -3.14
N VAL A 134 -8.60 -12.84 -2.73
CA VAL A 134 -7.76 -11.91 -1.98
C VAL A 134 -7.07 -10.93 -2.93
N PHE A 135 -7.20 -9.64 -2.68
CA PHE A 135 -6.34 -8.63 -3.30
C PHE A 135 -5.20 -8.25 -2.37
N VAL A 136 -3.98 -8.66 -2.72
CA VAL A 136 -2.78 -8.37 -1.93
C VAL A 136 -2.31 -6.95 -2.26
N THR A 137 -2.29 -6.07 -1.26
CA THR A 137 -1.92 -4.65 -1.43
C THR A 137 -0.41 -4.38 -1.29
N ASP A 138 0.37 -5.37 -0.88
CA ASP A 138 1.80 -5.24 -0.60
C ASP A 138 2.65 -5.74 -1.76
N PHE A 139 3.75 -5.05 -2.06
CA PHE A 139 4.74 -5.51 -3.04
C PHE A 139 5.51 -6.76 -2.57
N ALA A 140 5.65 -6.95 -1.26
CA ALA A 140 6.18 -8.17 -0.67
C ALA A 140 5.04 -8.94 0.00
N VAL A 141 4.72 -10.12 -0.53
CA VAL A 141 3.67 -10.97 0.03
C VAL A 141 4.22 -11.67 1.27
N HIS A 142 3.70 -11.28 2.43
CA HIS A 142 4.04 -11.92 3.70
C HIS A 142 2.99 -12.98 4.09
N ARG A 143 3.37 -13.92 4.99
CA ARG A 143 2.50 -15.05 5.38
C ARG A 143 1.13 -14.64 5.94
N GLY A 144 0.98 -13.44 6.49
CA GLY A 144 -0.31 -12.94 6.95
C GLY A 144 -1.37 -12.80 5.85
N TRP A 145 -0.97 -12.66 4.58
CA TRP A 145 -1.87 -12.67 3.44
C TRP A 145 -2.35 -14.06 3.05
N LEU A 146 -1.57 -15.09 3.36
CA LEU A 146 -1.65 -16.41 2.75
C LEU A 146 -2.45 -17.38 3.62
N HIS A 147 -3.53 -17.94 3.09
CA HIS A 147 -4.31 -19.00 3.71
C HIS A 147 -4.95 -19.89 2.62
N PRO A 148 -4.74 -21.22 2.63
CA PRO A 148 -5.22 -22.12 1.58
C PRO A 148 -6.75 -22.22 1.48
N GLY A 149 -7.50 -21.68 2.42
CA GLY A 149 -8.96 -21.62 2.38
C GLY A 149 -9.53 -20.51 1.48
N ASN A 150 -8.72 -19.55 1.02
CA ASN A 150 -9.15 -18.60 -0.02
C ASN A 150 -9.01 -19.24 -1.40
N ASP A 151 -9.76 -18.77 -2.39
CA ASP A 151 -9.83 -19.42 -3.71
C ASP A 151 -8.86 -18.83 -4.71
N LEU A 152 -8.60 -17.51 -4.65
CA LEU A 152 -7.77 -16.78 -5.60
C LEU A 152 -6.95 -15.71 -4.89
N TYR A 153 -5.73 -15.47 -5.39
CA TYR A 153 -4.88 -14.33 -5.01
C TYR A 153 -4.63 -13.44 -6.21
N VAL A 154 -4.93 -12.15 -6.09
CA VAL A 154 -4.58 -11.13 -7.07
C VAL A 154 -3.46 -10.27 -6.46
N CYS A 155 -2.29 -10.28 -7.10
CA CYS A 155 -1.05 -9.73 -6.57
C CYS A 155 -0.54 -8.56 -7.43
N LEU A 156 0.32 -7.72 -6.84
CA LEU A 156 0.90 -6.57 -7.52
C LEU A 156 2.02 -6.98 -8.49
N THR A 157 2.69 -8.11 -8.25
CA THR A 157 3.87 -8.55 -9.01
C THR A 157 3.81 -10.05 -9.30
N ALA A 158 4.53 -10.48 -10.33
CA ALA A 158 4.68 -11.90 -10.66
C ALA A 158 5.35 -12.69 -9.51
N GLN A 159 6.35 -12.11 -8.85
CA GLN A 159 6.98 -12.70 -7.67
C GLN A 159 5.98 -12.91 -6.52
N GLY A 160 5.09 -11.93 -6.29
CA GLY A 160 4.04 -12.05 -5.27
C GLY A 160 3.03 -13.13 -5.60
N ALA A 161 2.63 -13.26 -6.88
CA ALA A 161 1.72 -14.30 -7.32
C ALA A 161 2.34 -15.70 -7.20
N GLU A 162 3.63 -15.83 -7.52
CA GLU A 162 4.37 -17.09 -7.35
C GLU A 162 4.48 -17.50 -5.88
N ALA A 163 4.83 -16.55 -4.99
CA ALA A 163 4.87 -16.80 -3.55
C ALA A 163 3.50 -17.24 -3.01
N ALA A 164 2.40 -16.64 -3.51
CA ALA A 164 1.05 -17.02 -3.11
C ALA A 164 0.69 -18.43 -3.57
N ARG A 165 1.02 -18.80 -4.83
CA ARG A 165 0.80 -20.16 -5.35
C ARG A 165 1.60 -21.19 -4.57
N ALA A 166 2.90 -20.95 -4.40
CA ALA A 166 3.78 -21.87 -3.70
C ALA A 166 3.34 -22.15 -2.26
N ALA A 167 2.91 -21.11 -1.54
CA ALA A 167 2.53 -21.24 -0.14
C ALA A 167 1.11 -21.77 0.10
N THR A 168 0.19 -21.62 -0.85
CA THR A 168 -1.23 -21.94 -0.64
C THR A 168 -1.76 -23.07 -1.54
N GLY A 169 -1.07 -23.40 -2.61
CA GLY A 169 -1.57 -24.28 -3.66
C GLY A 169 -2.77 -23.71 -4.45
N ARG A 170 -3.06 -22.41 -4.29
CA ARG A 170 -4.22 -21.77 -4.91
C ARG A 170 -3.82 -20.95 -6.14
N PRO A 171 -4.73 -20.75 -7.10
CA PRO A 171 -4.51 -19.87 -8.23
C PRO A 171 -4.10 -18.47 -7.77
N ALA A 172 -3.16 -17.87 -8.52
CA ALA A 172 -2.78 -16.49 -8.31
C ALA A 172 -2.57 -15.79 -9.65
N ALA A 173 -3.04 -14.54 -9.73
CA ALA A 173 -2.95 -13.69 -10.90
C ALA A 173 -2.22 -12.38 -10.57
N VAL A 174 -1.73 -11.69 -11.61
CA VAL A 174 -1.08 -10.38 -11.48
C VAL A 174 -1.96 -9.33 -12.11
N SER A 175 -2.41 -8.35 -11.33
CA SER A 175 -3.07 -7.15 -11.85
C SER A 175 -2.13 -5.95 -11.92
N GLY A 176 -1.10 -5.97 -11.12
CA GLY A 176 -0.41 -4.75 -10.73
C GLY A 176 -1.17 -3.97 -9.66
N PRO A 177 -0.67 -2.78 -9.31
CA PRO A 177 -1.28 -1.95 -8.27
C PRO A 177 -2.65 -1.38 -8.67
N VAL A 178 -3.42 -0.95 -7.67
CA VAL A 178 -4.69 -0.26 -7.86
C VAL A 178 -4.56 1.19 -7.38
N VAL A 179 -4.93 2.11 -8.25
CA VAL A 179 -4.91 3.55 -7.99
C VAL A 179 -6.05 4.23 -8.75
N ALA A 180 -6.53 5.35 -8.25
CA ALA A 180 -7.56 6.13 -8.90
C ALA A 180 -7.11 6.71 -10.26
N PRO A 181 -8.03 6.84 -11.24
CA PRO A 181 -7.67 7.18 -12.63
C PRO A 181 -6.97 8.53 -12.81
N GLU A 182 -7.20 9.49 -11.90
CA GLU A 182 -6.58 10.81 -11.95
C GLU A 182 -5.05 10.76 -11.93
N PHE A 183 -4.45 9.76 -11.26
CA PHE A 183 -2.99 9.60 -11.22
C PHE A 183 -2.38 9.16 -12.55
N HIS A 184 -3.15 8.50 -13.41
CA HIS A 184 -2.70 8.15 -14.77
C HIS A 184 -2.81 9.31 -15.76
N ARG A 185 -3.60 10.35 -15.42
CA ARG A 185 -3.89 11.50 -16.30
C ARG A 185 -3.08 12.73 -15.94
N VAL A 186 -2.15 12.62 -15.00
CA VAL A 186 -1.33 13.75 -14.58
C VAL A 186 -0.39 14.14 -15.73
N ALA A 187 -0.85 15.04 -16.60
CA ALA A 187 -0.08 15.61 -17.69
C ALA A 187 -0.48 17.08 -17.86
N GLY A 188 0.47 17.99 -17.74
CA GLY A 188 0.27 19.40 -18.03
C GLY A 188 0.61 20.36 -16.89
N PRO A 189 0.52 21.68 -17.13
CA PRO A 189 0.76 22.69 -16.10
C PRO A 189 -0.27 22.57 -14.98
N HIS A 190 0.21 22.31 -13.77
CA HIS A 190 -0.61 22.24 -12.56
C HIS A 190 -0.34 23.49 -11.70
N PRO A 191 -1.29 23.97 -10.86
CA PRO A 191 -1.07 25.09 -9.93
C PRO A 191 0.15 24.92 -9.01
N HIS A 192 0.56 23.67 -8.78
CA HIS A 192 1.82 23.32 -8.10
C HIS A 192 2.96 23.02 -9.07
N ALA A 193 2.80 23.32 -10.39
CA ALA A 193 3.89 23.17 -11.35
C ALA A 193 5.10 23.96 -10.89
N PRO A 194 6.32 23.42 -11.06
CA PRO A 194 7.50 24.10 -10.59
C PRO A 194 7.64 25.44 -11.33
N GLU A 195 7.62 26.54 -10.56
CA GLU A 195 8.21 27.78 -11.03
C GLU A 195 9.71 27.56 -11.35
N PRO A 196 10.31 28.40 -12.19
CA PRO A 196 11.75 28.34 -12.42
C PRO A 196 12.49 28.28 -11.08
N GLY A 197 13.20 27.17 -10.82
CA GLY A 197 13.87 26.99 -9.53
C GLY A 197 14.29 25.54 -9.26
N PRO A 198 14.72 25.24 -8.03
CA PRO A 198 15.14 23.90 -7.63
C PRO A 198 14.03 22.85 -7.85
N PRO A 199 14.38 21.64 -8.38
CA PRO A 199 13.40 20.62 -8.69
C PRO A 199 12.66 20.12 -7.44
N PRO A 200 11.31 20.01 -7.48
CA PRO A 200 10.53 19.54 -6.36
C PRO A 200 10.72 18.02 -6.15
N VAL A 201 11.11 17.66 -4.94
CA VAL A 201 11.29 16.28 -4.48
C VAL A 201 10.31 16.03 -3.34
N LEU A 202 9.31 15.17 -3.58
CA LEU A 202 8.36 14.77 -2.54
C LEU A 202 9.05 13.84 -1.54
N LEU A 203 8.77 14.03 -0.24
CA LEU A 203 9.14 13.10 0.83
C LEU A 203 7.88 12.57 1.48
N SER A 204 7.58 11.29 1.29
CA SER A 204 6.41 10.64 1.88
C SER A 204 6.67 10.21 3.32
N THR A 205 5.67 10.43 4.20
CA THR A 205 5.65 9.91 5.58
C THR A 205 4.31 9.24 5.91
N GLY A 206 3.48 9.03 4.89
CA GLY A 206 2.14 8.48 5.05
C GLY A 206 1.20 9.36 5.86
N ALA A 207 -0.01 8.86 6.10
CA ALA A 207 -1.08 9.61 6.77
C ALA A 207 -0.73 10.03 8.21
N TRP A 208 0.19 9.34 8.88
CA TRP A 208 0.53 9.56 10.29
C TRP A 208 1.88 10.24 10.50
N GLY A 209 2.54 10.70 9.45
CA GLY A 209 3.83 11.36 9.56
C GLY A 209 4.95 10.43 10.06
N VAL A 210 4.89 9.15 9.71
CA VAL A 210 5.86 8.15 10.19
C VAL A 210 7.09 8.14 9.30
N GLY A 211 8.26 8.23 9.91
CA GLY A 211 9.55 8.15 9.22
C GLY A 211 10.70 8.57 10.11
N THR A 212 11.88 8.00 9.84
CA THR A 212 13.08 8.31 10.61
C THR A 212 13.87 9.45 9.94
N ARG A 213 14.24 10.46 10.74
CA ARG A 213 15.12 11.56 10.31
C ARG A 213 14.61 12.35 9.09
N THR A 214 13.28 12.41 8.86
CA THR A 214 12.67 13.04 7.67
C THR A 214 13.09 14.50 7.52
N VAL A 215 13.08 15.29 8.59
CA VAL A 215 13.54 16.70 8.57
C VAL A 215 15.03 16.82 8.21
N ARG A 216 15.86 15.87 8.68
CA ARG A 216 17.29 15.85 8.32
C ARG A 216 17.47 15.51 6.83
N THR A 217 16.68 14.60 6.30
CA THR A 217 16.66 14.28 4.87
C THR A 217 16.26 15.50 4.05
N ALA A 218 15.25 16.26 4.47
CA ALA A 218 14.85 17.49 3.79
C ALA A 218 15.98 18.53 3.77
N ARG A 219 16.66 18.74 4.90
CA ARG A 219 17.85 19.65 4.94
C ARG A 219 18.95 19.19 3.99
N LEU A 220 19.22 17.88 3.96
CA LEU A 220 20.23 17.32 3.07
C LEU A 220 19.88 17.57 1.60
N LEU A 221 18.64 17.35 1.20
CA LEU A 221 18.18 17.59 -0.18
C LEU A 221 18.19 19.08 -0.53
N ALA A 222 17.76 19.96 0.36
CA ALA A 222 17.80 21.41 0.16
C ALA A 222 19.24 21.91 -0.02
N ALA A 223 20.19 21.44 0.79
CA ALA A 223 21.61 21.77 0.68
C ALA A 223 22.24 21.30 -0.65
N HIS A 224 21.61 20.35 -1.35
CA HIS A 224 22.06 19.82 -2.64
C HIS A 224 21.18 20.27 -3.82
N GLY A 225 20.56 21.46 -3.69
CA GLY A 225 19.88 22.12 -4.81
C GLY A 225 18.52 21.54 -5.18
N CYS A 226 17.87 20.81 -4.27
CA CYS A 226 16.49 20.38 -4.44
C CYS A 226 15.53 21.29 -3.68
N ARG A 227 14.24 21.26 -4.05
CA ARG A 227 13.13 21.80 -3.26
C ARG A 227 12.38 20.66 -2.60
N PRO A 228 12.69 20.29 -1.33
CA PRO A 228 11.98 19.23 -0.64
C PRO A 228 10.54 19.64 -0.32
N VAL A 229 9.58 18.77 -0.66
CA VAL A 229 8.17 18.92 -0.31
C VAL A 229 7.81 17.77 0.62
N LEU A 230 7.69 18.06 1.92
CA LEU A 230 7.41 17.04 2.92
C LEU A 230 5.90 16.85 3.06
N LEU A 231 5.44 15.63 2.81
CA LEU A 231 4.07 15.20 3.04
C LEU A 231 3.96 14.69 4.49
N CYS A 232 3.59 15.58 5.40
CA CYS A 232 3.59 15.31 6.85
C CYS A 232 2.32 14.59 7.33
N GLY A 233 1.35 14.38 6.44
CA GLY A 233 0.07 13.79 6.78
C GLY A 233 -0.63 14.57 7.89
N ARG A 234 -1.14 13.85 8.89
CA ARG A 234 -1.83 14.47 10.06
C ARG A 234 -0.89 14.76 11.23
N ASP A 235 0.44 14.72 11.02
CA ASP A 235 1.42 15.06 12.05
C ASP A 235 1.79 16.56 12.01
N GLU A 236 1.05 17.36 12.74
CA GLU A 236 1.28 18.78 12.84
C GLU A 236 2.61 19.15 13.50
N ARG A 237 3.14 18.28 14.38
CA ARG A 237 4.47 18.50 14.97
C ARG A 237 5.58 18.33 13.93
N LEU A 238 5.46 17.31 13.09
CA LEU A 238 6.37 17.10 11.96
C LEU A 238 6.28 18.28 10.99
N ARG A 239 5.06 18.72 10.63
CA ARG A 239 4.83 19.84 9.71
C ARG A 239 5.51 21.13 10.21
N ARG A 240 5.30 21.51 11.48
CA ARG A 240 5.95 22.68 12.08
C ARG A 240 7.49 22.59 12.08
N ARG A 241 8.05 21.41 12.32
CA ARG A 241 9.50 21.18 12.28
C ARG A 241 10.05 21.22 10.85
N ALA A 242 9.32 20.69 9.89
CA ALA A 242 9.67 20.68 8.49
C ALA A 242 9.61 22.10 7.87
N ALA A 243 8.63 22.90 8.26
CA ALA A 243 8.49 24.31 7.82
C ALA A 243 9.68 25.22 8.23
N ARG A 244 10.50 24.77 9.19
CA ARG A 244 11.74 25.51 9.60
C ARG A 244 12.96 25.13 8.76
N VAL A 245 12.81 24.29 7.75
CA VAL A 245 13.91 23.92 6.84
C VAL A 245 13.94 24.94 5.70
N PRO A 246 15.02 25.72 5.55
CA PRO A 246 15.14 26.68 4.44
C PRO A 246 14.98 25.98 3.07
N GLY A 247 14.19 26.56 2.18
CA GLY A 247 13.95 26.01 0.85
C GLY A 247 13.03 24.79 0.79
N ALA A 248 12.48 24.33 1.93
CA ALA A 248 11.52 23.22 1.96
C ALA A 248 10.08 23.71 2.10
N VAL A 249 9.15 22.94 1.56
CA VAL A 249 7.71 23.09 1.74
C VAL A 249 7.21 21.97 2.64
N ALA A 250 6.41 22.31 3.67
CA ALA A 250 5.84 21.34 4.59
C ALA A 250 4.32 21.32 4.44
N LEU A 251 3.78 20.24 3.90
CA LEU A 251 2.35 20.03 3.71
C LEU A 251 1.78 19.12 4.79
N GLY A 252 0.61 19.49 5.30
CA GLY A 252 -0.22 18.61 6.12
C GLY A 252 -0.92 17.55 5.28
N TRP A 253 -2.08 17.10 5.77
CA TRP A 253 -2.96 16.27 4.95
C TRP A 253 -3.47 17.08 3.74
N THR A 254 -3.47 16.46 2.58
CA THR A 254 -3.94 17.06 1.33
C THR A 254 -4.80 16.05 0.58
N ASP A 255 -5.84 16.55 -0.07
CA ASP A 255 -6.71 15.77 -0.94
C ASP A 255 -6.25 15.89 -2.42
N ASP A 256 -5.34 16.83 -2.75
CA ASP A 256 -4.76 17.02 -4.08
C ASP A 256 -3.42 16.31 -4.24
N MET A 257 -3.39 15.01 -4.00
CA MET A 257 -2.19 14.22 -4.23
C MET A 257 -1.84 14.07 -5.71
N ALA A 258 -2.84 14.05 -6.59
CA ALA A 258 -2.62 13.95 -8.03
C ALA A 258 -1.88 15.17 -8.56
N GLY A 259 -2.29 16.37 -8.16
CA GLY A 259 -1.61 17.61 -8.52
C GLY A 259 -0.19 17.68 -7.99
N LEU A 260 0.04 17.25 -6.74
CA LEU A 260 1.39 17.19 -6.18
C LEU A 260 2.28 16.18 -6.93
N MET A 261 1.75 15.03 -7.35
CA MET A 261 2.48 14.08 -8.19
C MET A 261 2.82 14.67 -9.55
N GLY A 262 1.90 15.42 -10.17
CA GLY A 262 2.15 16.10 -11.44
C GLY A 262 3.24 17.16 -11.39
N ALA A 263 3.35 17.86 -10.26
CA ALA A 263 4.40 18.83 -10.01
C ALA A 263 5.74 18.21 -9.61
N ALA A 264 5.75 16.97 -9.14
CA ALA A 264 6.93 16.31 -8.60
C ALA A 264 7.92 15.84 -9.68
N ARG A 265 9.20 15.96 -9.40
CA ARG A 265 10.27 15.42 -10.24
C ARG A 265 10.77 14.06 -9.75
N LEU A 266 10.55 13.78 -8.46
CA LEU A 266 10.99 12.57 -7.77
C LEU A 266 10.15 12.38 -6.50
N LEU A 267 9.84 11.13 -6.14
CA LEU A 267 9.34 10.75 -4.83
C LEU A 267 10.44 10.02 -4.04
N VAL A 268 10.76 10.51 -2.85
CA VAL A 268 11.51 9.77 -1.83
C VAL A 268 10.50 9.13 -0.90
N ASP A 269 10.41 7.80 -0.94
CA ASP A 269 9.42 7.01 -0.23
C ASP A 269 10.04 6.14 0.87
N ASN A 270 9.26 5.84 1.91
CA ASN A 270 9.71 5.04 3.04
C ASN A 270 8.80 3.85 3.39
N ALA A 271 7.84 3.51 2.54
CA ALA A 271 6.86 2.49 2.90
C ALA A 271 6.51 1.50 1.77
N ALA A 272 6.87 1.80 0.52
CA ALA A 272 6.41 1.07 -0.67
C ALA A 272 4.87 0.93 -0.70
N GLY A 273 4.18 1.93 -0.18
CA GLY A 273 2.72 1.94 -0.06
C GLY A 273 2.03 2.73 -1.16
N GLN A 274 0.80 3.17 -0.87
CA GLN A 274 -0.07 3.82 -1.86
C GLN A 274 0.55 5.10 -2.48
N THR A 275 1.36 5.86 -1.74
CA THR A 275 2.04 7.04 -2.29
C THR A 275 3.05 6.65 -3.37
N ALA A 276 3.77 5.54 -3.19
CA ALA A 276 4.65 5.01 -4.23
C ALA A 276 3.86 4.53 -5.46
N VAL A 277 2.72 3.84 -5.26
CA VAL A 277 1.82 3.43 -6.35
C VAL A 277 1.30 4.64 -7.15
N GLN A 278 0.90 5.72 -6.47
CA GLN A 278 0.49 6.97 -7.08
C GLN A 278 1.60 7.58 -7.95
N ALA A 279 2.84 7.56 -7.45
CA ALA A 279 4.01 8.02 -8.21
C ALA A 279 4.26 7.17 -9.46
N LEU A 280 4.17 5.83 -9.36
CA LEU A 280 4.30 4.94 -10.53
C LEU A 280 3.29 5.29 -11.63
N ALA A 281 2.02 5.47 -11.25
CA ALA A 281 0.95 5.83 -12.18
C ALA A 281 1.17 7.20 -12.82
N ALA A 282 1.60 8.19 -12.04
CA ALA A 282 1.89 9.53 -12.50
C ALA A 282 3.19 9.65 -13.33
N GLY A 283 3.98 8.57 -13.43
CA GLY A 283 5.29 8.60 -14.10
C GLY A 283 6.36 9.38 -13.34
N VAL A 284 6.22 9.46 -12.02
CA VAL A 284 7.20 10.04 -11.11
C VAL A 284 8.14 8.93 -10.63
N PRO A 285 9.45 9.03 -10.83
CA PRO A 285 10.38 8.02 -10.33
C PRO A 285 10.35 7.96 -8.80
N VAL A 286 10.61 6.76 -8.27
CA VAL A 286 10.57 6.48 -6.83
C VAL A 286 11.96 6.09 -6.33
N LEU A 287 12.39 6.69 -5.23
CA LEU A 287 13.60 6.33 -4.51
C LEU A 287 13.24 5.94 -3.08
N ALA A 288 13.45 4.68 -2.74
CA ALA A 288 13.23 4.16 -1.39
C ALA A 288 14.36 4.60 -0.46
N TRP A 289 14.00 5.26 0.63
CA TRP A 289 14.94 5.77 1.61
C TRP A 289 14.47 5.56 3.04
N ARG A 290 15.28 4.89 3.85
CA ARG A 290 14.97 4.58 5.26
C ARG A 290 13.57 3.97 5.42
N PRO A 291 13.29 2.87 4.71
CA PRO A 291 11.97 2.28 4.76
C PRO A 291 11.60 1.84 6.18
N LEU A 292 10.31 1.92 6.46
CA LEU A 292 9.74 1.43 7.71
C LEU A 292 10.10 -0.06 7.88
N PRO A 293 10.48 -0.49 9.09
CA PRO A 293 10.80 -1.90 9.31
C PRO A 293 9.62 -2.82 8.98
N GLY A 294 9.91 -4.09 8.75
CA GLY A 294 8.90 -5.07 8.37
C GLY A 294 8.42 -4.89 6.93
N HIS A 295 7.11 -4.89 6.72
CA HIS A 295 6.48 -4.84 5.39
C HIS A 295 6.98 -3.67 4.52
N GLY A 296 7.25 -2.50 5.09
CA GLY A 296 7.75 -1.35 4.33
C GLY A 296 9.14 -1.60 3.74
N ARG A 297 10.04 -2.25 4.51
CA ARG A 297 11.39 -2.62 4.05
C ARG A 297 11.33 -3.71 2.99
N ASP A 298 10.53 -4.73 3.22
CA ASP A 298 10.42 -5.85 2.29
C ASP A 298 9.72 -5.40 0.99
N GLY A 299 8.67 -4.58 1.09
CA GLY A 299 8.03 -3.95 -0.07
C GLY A 299 8.97 -3.07 -0.87
N ALA A 300 9.79 -2.23 -0.21
CA ALA A 300 10.77 -1.37 -0.87
C ALA A 300 11.84 -2.18 -1.62
N ARG A 301 12.30 -3.29 -1.04
CA ARG A 301 13.23 -4.23 -1.68
C ARG A 301 12.59 -4.92 -2.90
N SER A 302 11.35 -5.40 -2.76
CA SER A 302 10.60 -5.99 -3.87
C SER A 302 10.38 -5.01 -5.01
N MET A 303 10.02 -3.76 -4.72
CA MET A 303 9.89 -2.72 -5.74
C MET A 303 11.23 -2.47 -6.46
N ALA A 304 12.33 -2.41 -5.72
CA ALA A 304 13.65 -2.19 -6.30
C ALA A 304 14.09 -3.39 -7.17
N ALA A 305 13.87 -4.62 -6.70
CA ALA A 305 14.15 -5.84 -7.47
C ALA A 305 13.33 -5.92 -8.77
N ALA A 306 12.09 -5.41 -8.75
CA ALA A 306 11.24 -5.30 -9.95
C ALA A 306 11.61 -4.10 -10.85
N GLY A 307 12.59 -3.28 -10.47
CA GLY A 307 13.00 -2.07 -11.21
C GLY A 307 11.96 -0.94 -11.16
N LEU A 308 11.03 -0.99 -10.21
CA LEU A 308 9.99 0.03 -9.99
C LEU A 308 10.48 1.20 -9.12
N SER A 309 11.57 0.99 -8.38
CA SER A 309 12.19 2.02 -7.55
C SER A 309 13.70 1.84 -7.51
N THR A 310 14.41 2.86 -7.03
CA THR A 310 15.81 2.76 -6.62
C THR A 310 15.85 2.66 -5.10
N TYR A 311 16.73 1.83 -4.53
CA TYR A 311 16.89 1.69 -3.08
C TYR A 311 18.20 2.36 -2.63
N ALA A 312 18.15 3.29 -1.70
CA ALA A 312 19.32 3.96 -1.12
C ALA A 312 19.64 3.37 0.26
N HIS A 313 20.88 2.98 0.49
CA HIS A 313 21.35 2.38 1.74
C HIS A 313 21.88 3.43 2.73
N ASP A 314 22.56 4.44 2.22
CA ASP A 314 23.21 5.51 2.96
C ASP A 314 22.93 6.90 2.35
N PRO A 315 23.38 8.00 2.97
CA PRO A 315 23.17 9.36 2.43
C PRO A 315 23.81 9.61 1.08
N ASP A 316 24.92 8.95 0.75
CA ASP A 316 25.62 9.12 -0.50
C ASP A 316 24.86 8.44 -1.63
N ASP A 317 24.36 7.22 -1.38
CA ASP A 317 23.41 6.53 -2.26
C ASP A 317 22.15 7.36 -2.52
N LEU A 318 21.58 7.95 -1.47
CA LEU A 318 20.42 8.84 -1.60
C LEU A 318 20.72 9.98 -2.56
N LEU A 319 21.82 10.72 -2.35
CA LEU A 319 22.19 11.87 -3.18
C LEU A 319 22.55 11.45 -4.62
N ALA A 320 23.24 10.34 -4.78
CA ALA A 320 23.55 9.79 -6.11
C ALA A 320 22.26 9.38 -6.85
N GLY A 321 21.34 8.70 -6.17
CA GLY A 321 20.03 8.32 -6.70
C GLY A 321 19.19 9.54 -7.08
N VAL A 322 19.11 10.55 -6.22
CA VAL A 322 18.43 11.82 -6.48
C VAL A 322 18.99 12.48 -7.72
N ARG A 323 20.32 12.69 -7.80
CA ARG A 323 20.96 13.31 -8.99
C ARG A 323 20.67 12.55 -10.27
N ARG A 324 20.71 11.20 -10.22
CA ARG A 324 20.44 10.32 -11.36
C ARG A 324 19.00 10.39 -11.83
N LEU A 325 18.04 10.38 -10.90
CA LEU A 325 16.62 10.34 -11.21
C LEU A 325 16.02 11.73 -11.53
N LEU A 326 16.65 12.82 -11.12
CA LEU A 326 16.23 14.17 -11.50
C LEU A 326 16.65 14.55 -12.93
N ARG A 327 17.75 13.98 -13.43
CA ARG A 327 18.24 14.25 -14.79
C ARG A 327 17.50 13.38 -15.81
N PRO A 328 17.16 13.90 -16.99
CA PRO A 328 16.77 13.08 -18.13
C PRO A 328 17.87 12.04 -18.43
N GLY A 329 17.47 10.81 -18.72
CA GLY A 329 18.43 9.75 -19.03
C GLY A 329 17.83 8.35 -18.90
N PRO A 330 18.55 7.30 -19.33
CA PRO A 330 18.01 5.95 -19.46
C PRO A 330 17.52 5.35 -18.15
N VAL A 331 18.19 5.63 -17.03
CA VAL A 331 17.78 5.09 -15.72
C VAL A 331 16.42 5.65 -15.30
N ARG A 332 16.22 6.97 -15.43
CA ARG A 332 14.92 7.60 -15.15
C ARG A 332 13.84 7.08 -16.09
N THR A 333 14.11 7.10 -17.38
CA THR A 333 13.16 6.66 -18.41
C THR A 333 12.73 5.21 -18.18
N CYS A 334 13.67 4.30 -18.00
CA CYS A 334 13.40 2.90 -17.74
C CYS A 334 12.55 2.67 -16.47
N GLN A 335 12.85 3.38 -15.38
CA GLN A 335 12.06 3.25 -14.14
C GLN A 335 10.63 3.78 -14.32
N VAL A 336 10.45 4.91 -15.00
CA VAL A 336 9.13 5.47 -15.28
C VAL A 336 8.31 4.55 -16.18
N GLU A 337 8.91 4.01 -17.25
CA GLU A 337 8.25 3.07 -18.16
C GLU A 337 7.83 1.79 -17.44
N ARG A 338 8.72 1.20 -16.64
CA ARG A 338 8.39 0.03 -15.80
C ARG A 338 7.29 0.34 -14.79
N GLY A 339 7.32 1.52 -14.18
CA GLY A 339 6.29 1.96 -13.26
C GLY A 339 4.90 2.03 -13.91
N ARG A 340 4.81 2.60 -15.11
CA ARG A 340 3.57 2.64 -15.89
C ARG A 340 3.13 1.25 -16.36
N ALA A 341 4.08 0.42 -16.78
CA ALA A 341 3.82 -0.95 -17.23
C ALA A 341 3.42 -1.91 -16.08
N ALA A 342 3.61 -1.51 -14.81
CA ALA A 342 3.22 -2.33 -13.66
C ALA A 342 1.70 -2.49 -13.50
N PHE A 343 0.89 -1.66 -14.14
CA PHE A 343 -0.59 -1.74 -14.15
C PHE A 343 -1.05 -2.68 -15.26
N VAL A 344 -0.90 -3.98 -15.05
CA VAL A 344 -0.97 -5.04 -16.08
C VAL A 344 -2.40 -5.36 -16.50
N ALA A 345 -3.34 -5.41 -15.53
CA ALA A 345 -4.72 -5.82 -15.78
C ALA A 345 -5.70 -5.14 -14.82
N ASP A 346 -6.99 -5.18 -15.14
CA ASP A 346 -8.02 -4.70 -14.21
C ASP A 346 -8.22 -5.71 -13.06
N ALA A 347 -7.83 -5.29 -11.84
CA ALA A 347 -7.98 -6.10 -10.65
C ALA A 347 -9.45 -6.48 -10.38
N ALA A 348 -10.42 -5.62 -10.69
CA ALA A 348 -11.84 -5.92 -10.50
C ALA A 348 -12.29 -7.06 -11.42
N GLU A 349 -11.77 -7.10 -12.64
CA GLU A 349 -12.04 -8.21 -13.58
C GLU A 349 -11.43 -9.52 -13.05
N LEU A 350 -10.17 -9.52 -12.67
CA LEU A 350 -9.50 -10.72 -12.18
C LEU A 350 -10.16 -11.29 -10.92
N LEU A 351 -10.56 -10.41 -10.00
CA LEU A 351 -11.22 -10.82 -8.74
C LEU A 351 -12.58 -11.47 -8.96
N THR A 352 -13.28 -11.12 -10.04
CA THR A 352 -14.65 -11.61 -10.33
C THR A 352 -14.68 -12.75 -11.32
N ARG A 353 -13.55 -13.19 -11.87
CA ARG A 353 -13.49 -14.41 -12.70
C ARG A 353 -13.84 -15.63 -11.86
N PRO A 354 -14.71 -16.51 -12.34
CA PRO A 354 -14.94 -17.78 -11.68
C PRO A 354 -13.60 -18.52 -11.54
N PRO A 355 -13.35 -19.21 -10.42
CA PRO A 355 -12.22 -20.11 -10.33
C PRO A 355 -12.38 -21.18 -11.42
N GLY A 356 -11.37 -21.30 -12.29
CA GLY A 356 -11.32 -22.31 -13.34
C GLY A 356 -11.18 -23.71 -12.74
#